data_49b5a4816509448e46b2bfb55dde9952
#
_entry.id   49b5a4816509448e46b2bfb55dde9952
#
_cell.length_a   1.000
_cell.length_b   1.000
_cell.length_c   1.000
_cell.angle_alpha   90.00
_cell.angle_beta   90.00
_cell.angle_gamma   90.00
#
_symmetry.space_group_name_H-M   'P 1'
#
loop_
_entity.id
_entity.type
_entity.pdbx_description
1 polymer ?
#
loop_
_entity_poly.entity_id
_entity_poly.type
_entity_poly.pdbx_seq_one_letter_code
_entity_poly.pdbx_strand_id
1 'polypeptide(L)'
;MHKDVRHRFNAAFTPEKYEAFLHTVNTAYGEPVTFRVCETPVFVPRDLKNKLLKGVEDICAVITRPDFRKKSAAAIPPHIQVPNEAEHTVFLQLDFGICRDAEGNLTPQLIEMQGFPSLYFFQHLLAEAYRKHFDIPADFHHLFGG
;
A
#
# COMPACT_ATOMS: atom_id res chain seq x y z
N MET A 1 12.47 -4.04 -4.49
CA MET A 1 12.41 -4.86 -3.28
C MET A 1 13.83 -5.07 -2.74
N HIS A 2 14.02 -4.90 -1.43
CA HIS A 2 15.34 -5.04 -0.79
C HIS A 2 15.74 -6.53 -0.72
N LYS A 3 16.67 -6.95 -1.58
CA LYS A 3 16.99 -8.38 -1.78
C LYS A 3 17.56 -9.06 -0.53
N ASP A 4 18.52 -8.41 0.14
CA ASP A 4 19.22 -9.03 1.28
C ASP A 4 18.30 -9.21 2.50
N VAL A 5 17.45 -8.21 2.77
CA VAL A 5 16.47 -8.30 3.87
C VAL A 5 15.45 -9.39 3.58
N ARG A 6 14.93 -9.45 2.35
CA ARG A 6 14.02 -10.52 1.93
C ARG A 6 14.67 -11.90 2.04
N HIS A 7 15.93 -12.01 1.63
CA HIS A 7 16.65 -13.29 1.71
C HIS A 7 16.81 -13.76 3.17
N ARG A 8 17.22 -12.86 4.07
CA ARG A 8 17.30 -13.15 5.51
C ARG A 8 15.95 -13.53 6.11
N PHE A 9 14.90 -12.78 5.77
CA PHE A 9 13.53 -13.08 6.21
C PHE A 9 13.11 -14.48 5.78
N ASN A 10 13.28 -14.82 4.51
CA ASN A 10 12.90 -16.13 3.97
C ASN A 10 13.73 -17.28 4.57
N ALA A 11 15.00 -17.04 4.88
CA ALA A 11 15.86 -18.06 5.54
C ALA A 11 15.44 -18.33 7.00
N ALA A 12 14.82 -17.34 7.66
CA ALA A 12 14.31 -17.47 9.04
C ALA A 12 12.83 -17.85 9.13
N PHE A 13 12.17 -18.00 7.98
CA PHE A 13 10.76 -18.39 7.90
C PHE A 13 10.55 -19.83 8.35
N THR A 14 9.49 -20.07 9.14
CA THR A 14 8.97 -21.41 9.41
C THR A 14 7.43 -21.40 9.34
N PRO A 15 6.81 -22.55 9.00
CA PRO A 15 5.34 -22.66 8.99
C PRO A 15 4.71 -22.29 10.33
N GLU A 16 5.30 -22.67 11.45
CA GLU A 16 4.81 -22.42 12.80
C GLU A 16 4.76 -20.90 13.11
N LYS A 17 5.79 -20.15 12.69
CA LYS A 17 5.80 -18.68 12.82
C LYS A 17 4.69 -18.05 11.99
N TYR A 18 4.45 -18.58 10.80
CA TYR A 18 3.40 -18.07 9.92
C TYR A 18 2.00 -18.38 10.45
N GLU A 19 1.77 -19.56 11.01
CA GLU A 19 0.52 -19.92 11.67
C GLU A 19 0.25 -19.03 12.89
N ALA A 20 1.28 -18.78 13.72
CA ALA A 20 1.17 -17.84 14.84
C ALA A 20 0.88 -16.41 14.40
N PHE A 21 1.51 -15.96 13.30
CA PHE A 21 1.23 -14.68 12.67
C PHE A 21 -0.23 -14.60 12.17
N LEU A 22 -0.72 -15.59 11.42
CA LEU A 22 -2.10 -15.65 10.96
C LEU A 22 -3.09 -15.67 12.12
N HIS A 23 -2.80 -16.41 13.18
CA HIS A 23 -3.63 -16.41 14.39
C HIS A 23 -3.73 -15.00 14.99
N THR A 24 -2.62 -14.26 15.11
CA THR A 24 -2.63 -12.87 15.60
C THR A 24 -3.48 -11.97 14.71
N VAL A 25 -3.34 -12.06 13.38
CA VAL A 25 -4.13 -11.27 12.43
C VAL A 25 -5.62 -11.59 12.51
N ASN A 26 -5.98 -12.87 12.53
CA ASN A 26 -7.37 -13.33 12.52
C ASN A 26 -8.13 -13.08 13.85
N THR A 27 -7.41 -12.93 14.96
CA THR A 27 -8.03 -12.69 16.28
C THR A 27 -8.06 -11.22 16.69
N ALA A 28 -7.37 -10.33 15.96
CA ALA A 28 -7.23 -8.93 16.35
C ALA A 28 -8.57 -8.18 16.44
N TYR A 29 -9.51 -8.49 15.57
CA TYR A 29 -10.82 -7.81 15.48
C TYR A 29 -12.01 -8.76 15.58
N GLY A 30 -11.80 -10.01 16.01
CA GLY A 30 -12.88 -10.99 16.21
C GLY A 30 -13.39 -11.66 14.93
N GLU A 31 -12.97 -11.21 13.76
CA GLU A 31 -13.37 -11.80 12.47
C GLU A 31 -12.12 -12.23 11.68
N PRO A 32 -12.11 -13.45 11.14
CA PRO A 32 -11.00 -13.93 10.36
C PRO A 32 -10.90 -13.22 8.99
N VAL A 33 -9.69 -13.04 8.53
CA VAL A 33 -9.43 -12.53 7.18
C VAL A 33 -9.85 -13.56 6.13
N THR A 34 -10.68 -13.15 5.16
CA THR A 34 -11.27 -14.04 4.15
C THR A 34 -10.41 -14.22 2.89
N PHE A 35 -9.28 -13.54 2.82
CA PHE A 35 -8.33 -13.60 1.70
C PHE A 35 -6.95 -14.08 2.17
N ARG A 36 -6.16 -14.57 1.22
CA ARG A 36 -4.80 -15.04 1.52
C ARG A 36 -3.89 -13.87 1.90
N VAL A 37 -3.23 -13.98 3.04
CA VAL A 37 -2.15 -13.09 3.48
C VAL A 37 -0.81 -13.66 3.00
N CYS A 38 0.06 -12.81 2.45
CA CYS A 38 1.37 -13.25 1.97
C CYS A 38 2.27 -13.68 3.13
N GLU A 39 3.12 -14.68 2.87
CA GLU A 39 4.10 -15.19 3.82
C GLU A 39 5.26 -14.20 4.04
N THR A 40 5.61 -13.42 3.03
CA THR A 40 6.73 -12.47 3.05
C THR A 40 6.24 -11.04 2.81
N PRO A 41 6.56 -10.07 3.67
CA PRO A 41 6.24 -8.68 3.43
C PRO A 41 7.06 -8.09 2.29
N VAL A 42 6.59 -6.98 1.73
CA VAL A 42 7.31 -6.22 0.71
C VAL A 42 8.28 -5.24 1.38
N PHE A 43 9.58 -5.52 1.25
CA PHE A 43 10.64 -4.62 1.72
C PHE A 43 10.97 -3.58 0.65
N VAL A 44 10.50 -2.35 0.84
CA VAL A 44 10.68 -1.24 -0.11
C VAL A 44 11.98 -0.51 0.20
N PRO A 45 12.99 -0.50 -0.71
CA PRO A 45 14.20 0.28 -0.48
C PRO A 45 13.93 1.78 -0.61
N ARG A 46 14.79 2.59 -0.01
CA ARG A 46 14.60 4.05 0.10
C ARG A 46 14.48 4.76 -1.25
N ASP A 47 15.28 4.36 -2.23
CA ASP A 47 15.23 4.91 -3.59
C ASP A 47 13.87 4.65 -4.26
N LEU A 48 13.33 3.44 -4.16
CA LEU A 48 12.00 3.12 -4.66
C LEU A 48 10.90 3.86 -3.88
N LYS A 49 11.02 3.96 -2.55
CA LYS A 49 10.11 4.78 -1.73
C LYS A 49 10.06 6.23 -2.23
N ASN A 50 11.22 6.83 -2.47
CA ASN A 50 11.29 8.21 -2.96
C ASN A 50 10.64 8.38 -4.33
N LYS A 51 10.81 7.41 -5.23
CA LYS A 51 10.13 7.40 -6.54
C LYS A 51 8.61 7.28 -6.39
N LEU A 52 8.13 6.42 -5.48
CA LEU A 52 6.71 6.28 -5.18
C LEU A 52 6.11 7.59 -4.64
N LEU A 53 6.76 8.21 -3.64
CA LEU A 53 6.32 9.48 -3.08
C LEU A 53 6.31 10.59 -4.13
N LYS A 54 7.33 10.65 -4.99
CA LYS A 54 7.35 11.61 -6.12
C LYS A 54 6.20 11.36 -7.08
N GLY A 55 5.87 10.12 -7.38
CA GLY A 55 4.71 9.78 -8.20
C GLY A 55 3.38 10.24 -7.56
N VAL A 56 3.24 10.06 -6.24
CA VAL A 56 2.08 10.58 -5.50
C VAL A 56 1.97 12.10 -5.60
N GLU A 57 3.07 12.83 -5.37
CA GLU A 57 3.12 14.29 -5.48
C GLU A 57 2.71 14.77 -6.87
N ASP A 58 3.24 14.15 -7.93
CA ASP A 58 2.94 14.52 -9.31
C ASP A 58 1.46 14.30 -9.66
N ILE A 59 0.87 13.19 -9.21
CA ILE A 59 -0.55 12.91 -9.40
C ILE A 59 -1.41 13.89 -8.61
N CYS A 60 -1.09 14.14 -7.33
CA CYS A 60 -1.78 15.13 -6.51
C CYS A 60 -1.73 16.52 -7.15
N ALA A 61 -0.59 16.94 -7.69
CA ALA A 61 -0.47 18.22 -8.39
C ALA A 61 -1.39 18.34 -9.62
N VAL A 62 -1.77 17.23 -10.24
CA VAL A 62 -2.72 17.20 -11.37
C VAL A 62 -4.17 17.27 -10.87
N ILE A 63 -4.53 16.39 -9.93
CA ILE A 63 -5.93 16.26 -9.48
C ILE A 63 -6.42 17.45 -8.64
N THR A 64 -5.51 18.20 -8.03
CA THR A 64 -5.83 19.42 -7.25
C THR A 64 -5.92 20.67 -8.12
N ARG A 65 -5.73 20.59 -9.45
CA ARG A 65 -5.91 21.75 -10.34
C ARG A 65 -7.36 22.21 -10.34
N PRO A 66 -7.63 23.52 -10.37
CA PRO A 66 -8.99 24.06 -10.35
C PRO A 66 -9.90 23.55 -11.48
N ASP A 67 -9.31 23.23 -12.64
CA ASP A 67 -10.03 22.76 -13.83
C ASP A 67 -10.18 21.22 -13.89
N PHE A 68 -9.48 20.47 -13.03
CA PHE A 68 -9.47 19.01 -13.07
C PHE A 68 -10.88 18.42 -12.87
N ARG A 69 -11.58 18.87 -11.82
CA ARG A 69 -12.93 18.38 -11.51
C ARG A 69 -13.90 18.61 -12.68
N LYS A 70 -13.83 19.78 -13.32
CA LYS A 70 -14.67 20.08 -14.49
C LYS A 70 -14.36 19.15 -15.67
N LYS A 71 -13.09 18.87 -15.91
CA LYS A 71 -12.65 17.98 -17.00
C LYS A 71 -13.00 16.52 -16.73
N SER A 72 -12.83 16.07 -15.49
CA SER A 72 -13.12 14.67 -15.10
C SER A 72 -14.62 14.38 -14.97
N ALA A 73 -15.46 15.39 -14.70
CA ALA A 73 -16.91 15.24 -14.55
C ALA A 73 -17.58 14.59 -15.76
N ALA A 74 -17.06 14.83 -16.97
CA ALA A 74 -17.56 14.20 -18.21
C ALA A 74 -17.37 12.68 -18.27
N ALA A 75 -16.44 12.12 -17.47
CA ALA A 75 -16.22 10.69 -17.38
C ALA A 75 -17.18 9.99 -16.40
N ILE A 76 -17.95 10.75 -15.60
CA ILE A 76 -18.88 10.20 -14.61
C ILE A 76 -20.26 10.03 -15.26
N PRO A 77 -20.76 8.78 -15.42
CA PRO A 77 -22.09 8.55 -15.94
C PRO A 77 -23.17 9.24 -15.09
N PRO A 78 -24.22 9.84 -15.69
CA PRO A 78 -25.25 10.57 -14.95
C PRO A 78 -25.93 9.80 -13.81
N HIS A 79 -26.09 8.50 -13.96
CA HIS A 79 -26.79 7.64 -12.99
C HIS A 79 -25.95 7.30 -11.74
N ILE A 80 -24.65 7.62 -11.74
CA ILE A 80 -23.76 7.43 -10.56
C ILE A 80 -23.25 8.74 -10.00
N GLN A 81 -23.75 9.88 -10.46
CA GLN A 81 -23.42 11.17 -9.85
C GLN A 81 -24.02 11.27 -8.45
N VAL A 82 -23.19 11.67 -7.49
CA VAL A 82 -23.59 11.82 -6.10
C VAL A 82 -23.99 13.28 -5.83
N PRO A 83 -25.20 13.54 -5.31
CA PRO A 83 -25.59 14.90 -4.92
C PRO A 83 -24.78 15.36 -3.70
N ASN A 84 -24.48 16.64 -3.65
CA ASN A 84 -23.71 17.28 -2.55
C ASN A 84 -22.33 16.64 -2.32
N GLU A 85 -21.68 16.24 -3.39
CA GLU A 85 -20.31 15.69 -3.34
C GLU A 85 -19.36 16.67 -2.65
N ALA A 86 -18.53 16.17 -1.73
CA ALA A 86 -17.51 16.94 -1.05
C ALA A 86 -16.47 17.51 -2.04
N GLU A 87 -15.84 18.63 -1.66
CA GLU A 87 -14.85 19.28 -2.51
C GLU A 87 -13.61 18.39 -2.77
N HIS A 88 -13.25 17.56 -1.79
CA HIS A 88 -12.13 16.62 -1.88
C HIS A 88 -12.40 15.35 -1.07
N THR A 89 -11.73 14.27 -1.40
CA THR A 89 -11.78 13.01 -0.64
C THR A 89 -11.01 13.13 0.67
N VAL A 90 -11.46 12.40 1.70
CA VAL A 90 -10.74 12.28 2.99
C VAL A 90 -9.55 11.31 2.89
N PHE A 91 -9.67 10.30 2.04
CA PHE A 91 -8.64 9.29 1.80
C PHE A 91 -8.26 9.28 0.32
N LEU A 92 -6.98 9.09 0.06
CA LEU A 92 -6.46 8.90 -1.28
C LEU A 92 -5.48 7.74 -1.25
N GLN A 93 -5.75 6.72 -2.05
CA GLN A 93 -4.86 5.58 -2.26
C GLN A 93 -4.46 5.53 -3.72
N LEU A 94 -3.17 5.32 -3.97
CA LEU A 94 -2.62 5.15 -5.30
C LEU A 94 -1.93 3.79 -5.37
N ASP A 95 -2.36 2.96 -6.28
CA ASP A 95 -1.81 1.64 -6.50
C ASP A 95 -0.81 1.66 -7.64
N PHE A 96 0.41 1.22 -7.36
CA PHE A 96 1.51 1.21 -8.32
C PHE A 96 1.97 -0.21 -8.65
N GLY A 97 2.09 -0.50 -9.93
CA GLY A 97 2.87 -1.62 -10.42
C GLY A 97 4.37 -1.25 -10.40
N ILE A 98 5.20 -2.14 -9.87
CA ILE A 98 6.65 -1.95 -9.87
C ILE A 98 7.24 -2.60 -11.12
N CYS A 99 7.63 -1.77 -12.06
CA CYS A 99 8.20 -2.13 -13.35
C CYS A 99 9.72 -1.96 -13.38
N ARG A 100 10.34 -2.25 -14.52
CA ARG A 100 11.73 -1.91 -14.81
C ARG A 100 11.78 -0.96 -15.99
N ASP A 101 12.64 0.07 -15.88
CA ASP A 101 12.97 0.92 -17.01
C ASP A 101 13.94 0.23 -17.99
N ALA A 102 14.33 0.91 -19.04
CA ALA A 102 15.24 0.38 -20.06
C ALA A 102 16.62 0.03 -19.50
N GLU A 103 17.04 0.69 -18.43
CA GLU A 103 18.31 0.50 -17.73
C GLU A 103 18.20 -0.60 -16.63
N GLY A 104 17.00 -1.19 -16.44
CA GLY A 104 16.74 -2.24 -15.46
C GLY A 104 16.45 -1.75 -14.03
N ASN A 105 16.35 -0.43 -13.79
CA ASN A 105 16.02 0.13 -12.49
C ASN A 105 14.52 -0.04 -12.18
N LEU A 106 14.19 -0.17 -10.90
CA LEU A 106 12.80 -0.20 -10.46
C LEU A 106 12.15 1.18 -10.66
N THR A 107 10.96 1.17 -11.27
CA THR A 107 10.15 2.36 -11.49
C THR A 107 8.67 2.07 -11.21
N PRO A 108 7.94 2.96 -10.52
CA PRO A 108 6.50 2.82 -10.31
C PRO A 108 5.73 3.22 -11.58
N GLN A 109 4.66 2.46 -11.86
CA GLN A 109 3.66 2.79 -12.86
C GLN A 109 2.30 2.82 -12.19
N LEU A 110 1.55 3.91 -12.32
CA LEU A 110 0.21 4.02 -11.74
C LEU A 110 -0.71 2.98 -12.34
N ILE A 111 -1.39 2.22 -11.49
CA ILE A 111 -2.45 1.28 -11.86
C ILE A 111 -3.79 1.96 -11.69
N GLU A 112 -4.09 2.42 -10.46
CA GLU A 112 -5.35 3.09 -10.14
C GLU A 112 -5.20 4.09 -9.00
N MET A 113 -6.22 4.93 -8.87
CA MET A 113 -6.38 5.88 -7.79
C MET A 113 -7.79 5.74 -7.23
N GLN A 114 -7.90 5.64 -5.89
CA GLN A 114 -9.20 5.49 -5.23
C GLN A 114 -9.29 6.37 -3.98
N GLY A 115 -10.50 6.90 -3.74
CA GLY A 115 -10.81 7.70 -2.56
C GLY A 115 -11.47 6.90 -1.43
N PHE A 116 -11.45 5.59 -1.49
CA PHE A 116 -12.09 4.70 -0.54
C PHE A 116 -11.09 4.16 0.48
N PRO A 117 -11.36 4.21 1.81
CA PRO A 117 -10.41 3.83 2.86
C PRO A 117 -10.34 2.31 3.07
N SER A 118 -10.19 1.53 2.00
CA SER A 118 -10.10 0.07 2.08
C SER A 118 -8.75 -0.37 2.63
N LEU A 119 -8.77 -1.24 3.64
CA LEU A 119 -7.61 -1.92 4.20
C LEU A 119 -6.52 -1.04 4.82
N TYR A 120 -6.73 0.25 5.06
CA TYR A 120 -5.73 1.14 5.67
C TYR A 120 -5.26 0.62 7.04
N PHE A 121 -6.19 0.38 7.95
CA PHE A 121 -5.86 -0.13 9.29
C PHE A 121 -5.38 -1.58 9.27
N PHE A 122 -5.85 -2.37 8.32
CA PHE A 122 -5.36 -3.74 8.14
C PHE A 122 -3.86 -3.77 7.78
N GLN A 123 -3.36 -2.82 7.00
CA GLN A 123 -1.93 -2.73 6.70
C GLN A 123 -1.10 -2.42 7.95
N HIS A 124 -1.62 -1.60 8.87
CA HIS A 124 -0.97 -1.35 10.15
C HIS A 124 -0.92 -2.62 11.01
N LEU A 125 -2.05 -3.31 11.15
CA LEU A 125 -2.11 -4.60 11.84
C LEU A 125 -1.12 -5.62 11.27
N LEU A 126 -1.02 -5.71 9.94
CA LEU A 126 -0.05 -6.59 9.29
C LEU A 126 1.40 -6.22 9.66
N ALA A 127 1.73 -4.94 9.66
CA ALA A 127 3.08 -4.50 10.00
C ALA A 127 3.45 -4.84 11.45
N GLU A 128 2.52 -4.66 12.39
CA GLU A 128 2.71 -5.04 13.79
C GLU A 128 2.82 -6.57 13.96
N ALA A 129 1.94 -7.33 13.30
CA ALA A 129 1.94 -8.78 13.36
C ALA A 129 3.24 -9.37 12.78
N TYR A 130 3.74 -8.85 11.65
CA TYR A 130 5.04 -9.25 11.11
C TYR A 130 6.18 -8.99 12.10
N ARG A 131 6.24 -7.82 12.73
CA ARG A 131 7.25 -7.49 13.74
C ARG A 131 7.17 -8.37 14.97
N LYS A 132 5.97 -8.79 15.37
CA LYS A 132 5.76 -9.66 16.52
C LYS A 132 6.29 -11.07 16.29
N HIS A 133 6.17 -11.61 15.09
CA HIS A 133 6.48 -13.01 14.79
C HIS A 133 7.75 -13.23 13.99
N PHE A 134 8.27 -12.19 13.35
CA PHE A 134 9.46 -12.26 12.50
C PHE A 134 10.47 -11.16 12.85
N ASP A 135 11.74 -11.43 12.60
CA ASP A 135 12.81 -10.46 12.76
C ASP A 135 12.81 -9.46 11.59
N ILE A 136 12.15 -8.33 11.80
CA ILE A 136 12.13 -7.21 10.86
C ILE A 136 13.17 -6.18 11.32
N PRO A 137 14.14 -5.78 10.48
CA PRO A 137 15.14 -4.79 10.86
C PRO A 137 14.52 -3.48 11.35
N ALA A 138 15.09 -2.88 12.41
CA ALA A 138 14.53 -1.71 13.07
C ALA A 138 14.48 -0.45 12.19
N ASP A 139 15.32 -0.38 11.14
CA ASP A 139 15.33 0.70 10.14
C ASP A 139 14.26 0.58 9.05
N PHE A 140 13.50 -0.51 9.04
CA PHE A 140 12.30 -0.64 8.21
C PHE A 140 11.09 -0.16 8.99
N HIS A 141 10.47 0.91 8.53
CA HIS A 141 9.28 1.50 9.14
C HIS A 141 8.05 1.25 8.28
N HIS A 142 6.88 1.17 8.92
CA HIS A 142 5.61 1.22 8.20
C HIS A 142 5.40 2.60 7.56
N LEU A 143 4.53 2.69 6.55
CA LEU A 143 4.24 3.94 5.82
C LEU A 143 3.82 5.09 6.75
N PHE A 144 3.21 4.81 7.90
CA PHE A 144 2.77 5.82 8.86
C PHE A 144 3.83 6.22 9.89
N GLY A 145 5.08 5.79 9.72
CA GLY A 145 6.21 6.27 10.51
C GLY A 145 6.25 5.78 11.96
N GLY A 146 5.60 4.65 12.24
CA GLY A 146 5.66 4.00 13.54
C GLY A 146 6.88 3.12 13.71
#